data_51619644354bcd9204f39f17f58dda66
#
_entry.id   51619644354bcd9204f39f17f58dda66
#
_cell.length_a   1.000
_cell.length_b   1.000
_cell.length_c   1.000
_cell.angle_alpha   90.00
_cell.angle_beta   90.00
_cell.angle_gamma   90.00
#
_symmetry.space_group_name_H-M   'P 1'
#
loop_
_entity.id
_entity.type
_entity.pdbx_description
1 polymer ?
#
loop_
_entity_poly.entity_id
_entity_poly.type
_entity_poly.pdbx_seq_one_letter_code
_entity_poly.pdbx_strand_id
1 'polypeptide(L)'
;MIFNFLSNFLINNQEILWLFTLLADLSFTLLLYRLFGKAGLQVAIAFSILLANLQGPKLTEIFGLQTSLGVIFYASIFFATDVLSENHGKKEAQKAVQMGFIVSIIMIVMMSLALLYQPTNQPNTAVFSQNIHNAFATIINFTPRFIIGSLLAYYISQRFDVWAFHAIKKKTGEKHLWLRNNASTMSSQ
;
A
#
# COMPACT_ATOMS: atom_id res chain seq x y z
N MET A 1 -27.06 -14.31 -9.57
CA MET A 1 -26.51 -15.02 -10.75
C MET A 1 -25.31 -14.27 -11.35
N ILE A 2 -25.42 -13.00 -11.75
CA ILE A 2 -24.32 -12.19 -12.35
C ILE A 2 -23.11 -12.07 -11.42
N PHE A 3 -23.32 -11.82 -10.12
CA PHE A 3 -22.24 -11.69 -9.14
C PHE A 3 -21.42 -12.99 -9.02
N ASN A 4 -22.08 -14.13 -8.95
CA ASN A 4 -21.41 -15.44 -8.89
C ASN A 4 -20.64 -15.76 -10.17
N PHE A 5 -21.17 -15.34 -11.32
CA PHE A 5 -20.49 -15.50 -12.61
C PHE A 5 -19.21 -14.65 -12.67
N LEU A 6 -19.31 -13.37 -12.30
CA LEU A 6 -18.16 -12.46 -12.28
C LEU A 6 -17.09 -12.91 -11.27
N SER A 7 -17.50 -13.35 -10.07
CA SER A 7 -16.53 -13.84 -9.07
C SER A 7 -15.81 -15.09 -9.55
N ASN A 8 -16.52 -16.05 -10.15
CA ASN A 8 -15.91 -17.27 -10.70
C ASN A 8 -14.98 -16.95 -11.88
N PHE A 9 -15.38 -16.03 -12.76
CA PHE A 9 -14.55 -15.57 -13.86
C PHE A 9 -13.22 -14.95 -13.33
N LEU A 10 -13.29 -14.05 -12.36
CA LEU A 10 -12.12 -13.39 -11.78
C LEU A 10 -11.24 -14.36 -10.99
N ILE A 11 -11.82 -15.32 -10.27
CA ILE A 11 -11.06 -16.36 -9.56
C ILE A 11 -10.25 -17.20 -10.53
N ASN A 12 -10.79 -17.51 -11.71
CA ASN A 12 -10.11 -18.33 -12.73
C ASN A 12 -9.15 -17.51 -13.62
N ASN A 13 -9.13 -16.17 -13.51
CA ASN A 13 -8.29 -15.27 -14.31
C ASN A 13 -7.56 -14.28 -13.39
N GLN A 14 -6.54 -14.76 -12.68
CA GLN A 14 -5.84 -14.02 -11.63
C GLN A 14 -5.16 -12.74 -12.16
N GLU A 15 -4.64 -12.76 -13.39
CA GLU A 15 -4.03 -11.61 -14.04
C GLU A 15 -5.06 -10.50 -14.30
N ILE A 16 -6.27 -10.87 -14.72
CA ILE A 16 -7.38 -9.92 -14.92
C ILE A 16 -7.81 -9.34 -13.58
N LEU A 17 -7.91 -10.17 -12.54
CA LEU A 17 -8.22 -9.72 -11.19
C LEU A 17 -7.15 -8.77 -10.65
N TRP A 18 -5.86 -9.09 -10.88
CA TRP A 18 -4.74 -8.24 -10.49
C TRP A 18 -4.82 -6.87 -11.17
N LEU A 19 -5.03 -6.84 -12.50
CA LEU A 19 -5.19 -5.60 -13.25
C LEU A 19 -6.40 -4.80 -12.77
N PHE A 20 -7.53 -5.48 -12.54
CA PHE A 20 -8.73 -4.84 -12.01
C PHE A 20 -8.48 -4.21 -10.63
N THR A 21 -7.78 -4.92 -9.74
CA THR A 21 -7.43 -4.41 -8.40
C THR A 21 -6.53 -3.19 -8.49
N LEU A 22 -5.52 -3.21 -9.38
CA LEU A 22 -4.64 -2.07 -9.64
C LEU A 22 -5.43 -0.84 -10.13
N LEU A 23 -6.30 -1.03 -11.13
CA LEU A 23 -7.12 0.05 -11.66
C LEU A 23 -8.13 0.60 -10.64
N ALA A 24 -8.69 -0.27 -9.80
CA ALA A 24 -9.58 0.14 -8.72
C ALA A 24 -8.84 1.00 -7.68
N ASP A 25 -7.65 0.58 -7.23
CA ASP A 25 -6.85 1.32 -6.25
C ASP A 25 -6.41 2.69 -6.78
N LEU A 26 -5.95 2.77 -8.03
CA LEU A 26 -5.65 4.05 -8.70
C LEU A 26 -6.90 4.94 -8.83
N SER A 27 -8.06 4.34 -9.16
CA SER A 27 -9.33 5.07 -9.29
C SER A 27 -9.78 5.64 -7.95
N PHE A 28 -9.66 4.86 -6.85
CA PHE A 28 -9.96 5.35 -5.50
C PHE A 28 -8.99 6.46 -5.07
N THR A 29 -7.73 6.37 -5.42
CA THR A 29 -6.75 7.44 -5.16
C THR A 29 -7.13 8.73 -5.89
N LEU A 30 -7.53 8.65 -7.16
CA LEU A 30 -8.03 9.79 -7.93
C LEU A 30 -9.33 10.35 -7.37
N LEU A 31 -10.25 9.48 -6.94
CA LEU A 31 -11.52 9.90 -6.31
C LEU A 31 -11.24 10.67 -5.01
N LEU A 32 -10.37 10.17 -4.13
CA LEU A 32 -9.98 10.85 -2.92
C LEU A 32 -9.33 12.21 -3.21
N TYR A 33 -8.47 12.27 -4.23
CA TYR A 33 -7.89 13.54 -4.67
C TYR A 33 -8.94 14.52 -5.16
N ARG A 34 -9.89 14.06 -5.96
CA ARG A 34 -10.99 14.90 -6.49
C ARG A 34 -11.89 15.44 -5.39
N LEU A 35 -12.19 14.63 -4.36
CA LEU A 35 -13.09 15.01 -3.28
C LEU A 35 -12.41 15.86 -2.21
N PHE A 36 -11.15 15.58 -1.88
CA PHE A 36 -10.47 16.16 -0.72
C PHE A 36 -9.13 16.83 -1.05
N GLY A 37 -8.79 16.95 -2.34
CA GLY A 37 -7.54 17.58 -2.79
C GLY A 37 -6.29 16.94 -2.16
N LYS A 38 -5.38 17.77 -1.70
CA LYS A 38 -4.12 17.34 -1.06
C LYS A 38 -4.34 16.34 0.09
N ALA A 39 -5.32 16.58 0.94
CA ALA A 39 -5.61 15.69 2.06
C ALA A 39 -6.05 14.31 1.59
N GLY A 40 -6.80 14.23 0.48
CA GLY A 40 -7.19 12.97 -0.14
C GLY A 40 -6.00 12.13 -0.58
N LEU A 41 -4.96 12.73 -1.17
CA LEU A 41 -3.73 12.01 -1.54
C LEU A 41 -2.95 11.54 -0.31
N GLN A 42 -2.89 12.35 0.76
CA GLN A 42 -2.24 11.93 2.00
C GLN A 42 -2.94 10.74 2.65
N VAL A 43 -4.28 10.73 2.64
CA VAL A 43 -5.10 9.60 3.12
C VAL A 43 -4.91 8.38 2.22
N ALA A 44 -4.90 8.56 0.89
CA ALA A 44 -4.67 7.46 -0.06
C ALA A 44 -3.32 6.78 0.21
N ILE A 45 -2.23 7.53 0.36
CA ILE A 45 -0.90 7.00 0.69
C ILE A 45 -0.95 6.18 1.98
N ALA A 46 -1.49 6.76 3.07
CA ALA A 46 -1.57 6.06 4.35
C ALA A 46 -2.40 4.78 4.26
N PHE A 47 -3.54 4.82 3.57
CA PHE A 47 -4.44 3.68 3.39
C PHE A 47 -3.80 2.57 2.53
N SER A 48 -3.17 2.93 1.41
CA SER A 48 -2.48 1.97 0.53
C SER A 48 -1.32 1.28 1.26
N ILE A 49 -0.59 1.99 2.12
CA ILE A 49 0.45 1.39 2.97
C ILE A 49 -0.14 0.37 3.94
N LEU A 50 -1.26 0.69 4.60
CA LEU A 50 -1.94 -0.24 5.50
C LEU A 50 -2.37 -1.51 4.76
N LEU A 51 -2.98 -1.36 3.57
CA LEU A 51 -3.38 -2.49 2.73
C LEU A 51 -2.16 -3.30 2.25
N ALA A 52 -1.09 -2.64 1.84
CA ALA A 52 0.16 -3.31 1.43
C ALA A 52 0.72 -4.18 2.56
N ASN A 53 0.74 -3.69 3.79
CA ASN A 53 1.21 -4.44 4.95
C ASN A 53 0.28 -5.61 5.33
N LEU A 54 -1.04 -5.40 5.31
CA LEU A 54 -2.01 -6.45 5.63
C LEU A 54 -2.06 -7.56 4.57
N GLN A 55 -1.88 -7.20 3.30
CA GLN A 55 -1.93 -8.14 2.19
C GLN A 55 -0.54 -8.65 1.77
N GLY A 56 0.53 -8.08 2.34
CA GLY A 56 1.90 -8.49 2.08
C GLY A 56 2.18 -9.99 2.27
N PRO A 57 1.69 -10.62 3.36
CA PRO A 57 1.85 -12.06 3.58
C PRO A 57 1.09 -12.94 2.58
N LYS A 58 0.09 -12.41 1.88
CA LYS A 58 -0.67 -13.16 0.88
C LYS A 58 0.12 -13.26 -0.42
N LEU A 59 0.73 -14.42 -0.64
CA LEU A 59 1.41 -14.74 -1.88
C LEU A 59 0.40 -15.22 -2.93
N THR A 60 0.63 -14.82 -4.17
CA THR A 60 -0.15 -15.22 -5.34
C THR A 60 0.78 -15.43 -6.53
N GLU A 61 0.29 -16.11 -7.56
CA GLU A 61 1.02 -16.31 -8.81
C GLU A 61 0.37 -15.48 -9.91
N ILE A 62 1.14 -14.60 -10.54
CA ILE A 62 0.71 -13.72 -11.61
C ILE A 62 1.72 -13.81 -12.73
N PHE A 63 1.29 -14.11 -13.94
CA PHE A 63 2.14 -14.35 -15.12
C PHE A 63 3.22 -15.43 -14.87
N GLY A 64 2.90 -16.47 -14.08
CA GLY A 64 3.86 -17.52 -13.73
C GLY A 64 4.92 -17.10 -12.70
N LEU A 65 4.79 -15.92 -12.09
CA LEU A 65 5.70 -15.42 -11.07
C LEU A 65 5.01 -15.32 -9.72
N GLN A 66 5.65 -15.86 -8.69
CA GLN A 66 5.17 -15.71 -7.32
C GLN A 66 5.40 -14.25 -6.85
N THR A 67 4.35 -13.60 -6.41
CA THR A 67 4.40 -12.23 -5.92
C THR A 67 3.55 -12.04 -4.66
N SER A 68 3.88 -11.03 -3.87
CA SER A 68 3.05 -10.57 -2.75
C SER A 68 1.89 -9.73 -3.28
N LEU A 69 0.68 -9.98 -2.80
CA LEU A 69 -0.49 -9.19 -3.19
C LEU A 69 -0.36 -7.72 -2.75
N GLY A 70 0.35 -7.46 -1.66
CA GLY A 70 0.61 -6.12 -1.17
C GLY A 70 1.35 -5.20 -2.15
N VAL A 71 2.08 -5.77 -3.12
CA VAL A 71 2.86 -5.00 -4.12
C VAL A 71 1.98 -4.11 -5.00
N ILE A 72 0.73 -4.49 -5.25
CA ILE A 72 -0.22 -3.71 -6.07
C ILE A 72 -0.34 -2.27 -5.55
N PHE A 73 -0.41 -2.09 -4.23
CA PHE A 73 -0.64 -0.79 -3.59
C PHE A 73 0.53 0.18 -3.70
N TYR A 74 1.74 -0.30 -4.01
CA TYR A 74 2.87 0.61 -4.23
C TYR A 74 2.66 1.50 -5.46
N ALA A 75 1.95 1.03 -6.48
CA ALA A 75 1.64 1.84 -7.66
C ALA A 75 0.85 3.12 -7.28
N SER A 76 -0.17 2.99 -6.43
CA SER A 76 -0.94 4.14 -5.94
C SER A 76 -0.12 5.04 -5.01
N ILE A 77 0.78 4.48 -4.19
CA ILE A 77 1.66 5.26 -3.31
C ILE A 77 2.58 6.14 -4.15
N PHE A 78 3.26 5.58 -5.16
CA PHE A 78 4.14 6.34 -6.06
C PHE A 78 3.33 7.38 -6.84
N PHE A 79 2.21 6.98 -7.44
CA PHE A 79 1.33 7.89 -8.16
C PHE A 79 0.87 9.07 -7.28
N ALA A 80 0.41 8.82 -6.06
CA ALA A 80 -0.05 9.86 -5.15
C ALA A 80 1.10 10.78 -4.70
N THR A 81 2.30 10.25 -4.46
CA THR A 81 3.48 11.07 -4.11
C THR A 81 3.96 11.93 -5.28
N ASP A 82 3.87 11.43 -6.51
CA ASP A 82 4.21 12.19 -7.71
C ASP A 82 3.22 13.34 -7.94
N VAL A 83 1.91 13.08 -7.82
CA VAL A 83 0.87 14.11 -7.91
C VAL A 83 1.03 15.16 -6.81
N LEU A 84 1.36 14.77 -5.58
CA LEU A 84 1.67 15.70 -4.50
C LEU A 84 2.92 16.52 -4.81
N SER A 85 3.98 15.89 -5.32
CA SER A 85 5.23 16.55 -5.67
C SER A 85 5.02 17.61 -6.75
N GLU A 86 4.21 17.31 -7.76
CA GLU A 86 3.95 18.21 -8.89
C GLU A 86 3.03 19.37 -8.50
N ASN A 87 1.90 19.06 -7.86
CA ASN A 87 0.84 20.05 -7.62
C ASN A 87 1.01 20.84 -6.30
N HIS A 88 1.68 20.24 -5.30
CA HIS A 88 1.77 20.80 -3.96
C HIS A 88 3.22 20.95 -3.44
N GLY A 89 4.18 20.45 -4.22
CA GLY A 89 5.61 20.63 -3.98
C GLY A 89 6.24 19.59 -3.04
N LYS A 90 7.57 19.59 -3.04
CA LYS A 90 8.42 18.61 -2.34
C LYS A 90 8.09 18.43 -0.85
N LYS A 91 7.82 19.52 -0.14
CA LYS A 91 7.56 19.47 1.31
C LYS A 91 6.31 18.66 1.63
N GLU A 92 5.25 18.80 0.83
CA GLU A 92 3.99 18.08 1.04
C GLU A 92 4.12 16.62 0.70
N ALA A 93 4.84 16.27 -0.38
CA ALA A 93 5.13 14.87 -0.72
C ALA A 93 5.96 14.19 0.37
N GLN A 94 7.03 14.83 0.85
CA GLN A 94 7.84 14.29 1.95
C GLN A 94 7.04 14.14 3.24
N LYS A 95 6.14 15.08 3.55
CA LYS A 95 5.25 15.00 4.71
C LYS A 95 4.31 13.80 4.60
N ALA A 96 3.73 13.56 3.41
CA ALA A 96 2.86 12.41 3.18
C ALA A 96 3.60 11.08 3.36
N VAL A 97 4.84 10.97 2.87
CA VAL A 97 5.70 9.79 3.09
C VAL A 97 5.96 9.58 4.60
N GLN A 98 6.27 10.64 5.33
CA GLN A 98 6.46 10.54 6.78
C GLN A 98 5.19 10.11 7.51
N MET A 99 4.03 10.67 7.12
CA MET A 99 2.74 10.28 7.69
C MET A 99 2.46 8.79 7.45
N GLY A 100 2.65 8.30 6.23
CA GLY A 100 2.48 6.90 5.89
C GLY A 100 3.38 5.99 6.73
N PHE A 101 4.64 6.36 6.91
CA PHE A 101 5.59 5.62 7.75
C PHE A 101 5.13 5.56 9.22
N ILE A 102 4.73 6.69 9.80
CA ILE A 102 4.27 6.77 11.20
C ILE A 102 2.98 5.95 11.39
N VAL A 103 2.01 6.09 10.47
CA VAL A 103 0.75 5.33 10.51
C VAL A 103 1.02 3.82 10.47
N SER A 104 2.00 3.37 9.67
CA SER A 104 2.39 1.96 9.61
C SER A 104 2.98 1.46 10.93
N ILE A 105 3.81 2.26 11.60
CA ILE A 105 4.34 1.91 12.93
C ILE A 105 3.19 1.81 13.94
N ILE A 106 2.28 2.80 13.95
CA ILE A 106 1.11 2.80 14.85
C ILE A 106 0.27 1.54 14.61
N MET A 107 0.01 1.18 13.34
CA MET A 107 -0.72 -0.03 13.00
C MET A 107 -0.06 -1.27 13.59
N ILE A 108 1.25 -1.44 13.41
CA ILE A 108 1.98 -2.61 13.93
C ILE A 108 1.87 -2.67 15.45
N VAL A 109 2.08 -1.54 16.14
CA VAL A 109 1.98 -1.49 17.61
C VAL A 109 0.57 -1.86 18.06
N MET A 110 -0.46 -1.25 17.48
CA MET A 110 -1.85 -1.51 17.87
C MET A 110 -2.29 -2.94 17.58
N MET A 111 -1.88 -3.50 16.43
CA MET A 111 -2.17 -4.89 16.09
C MET A 111 -1.40 -5.87 16.98
N SER A 112 -0.16 -5.55 17.35
CA SER A 112 0.60 -6.37 18.31
C SER A 112 -0.02 -6.35 19.71
N LEU A 113 -0.52 -5.20 20.17
CA LEU A 113 -1.28 -5.10 21.42
C LEU A 113 -2.57 -5.92 21.35
N ALA A 114 -3.27 -5.93 20.21
CA ALA A 114 -4.48 -6.72 20.02
C ALA A 114 -4.21 -8.23 20.20
N LEU A 115 -3.03 -8.73 19.85
CA LEU A 115 -2.66 -10.14 20.04
C LEU A 115 -2.42 -10.52 21.50
N LEU A 116 -2.24 -9.55 22.41
CA LEU A 116 -2.12 -9.84 23.85
C LEU A 116 -3.46 -10.19 24.51
N TYR A 117 -4.58 -9.81 23.88
CA TYR A 117 -5.91 -10.20 24.37
C TYR A 117 -6.16 -11.66 24.03
N GLN A 118 -6.50 -12.44 25.06
CA GLN A 118 -6.80 -13.86 24.92
C GLN A 118 -8.18 -14.08 24.28
N PRO A 119 -8.30 -15.07 23.39
CA PRO A 119 -9.60 -15.44 22.84
C PRO A 119 -10.55 -15.93 23.97
N THR A 120 -11.84 -15.69 23.77
CA THR A 120 -12.85 -16.14 24.75
C THR A 120 -13.01 -17.66 24.76
N ASN A 121 -13.25 -18.23 25.95
CA ASN A 121 -13.50 -19.65 26.12
C ASN A 121 -15.01 -19.99 26.25
N GLN A 122 -15.92 -19.05 25.91
CA GLN A 122 -17.35 -19.31 25.94
C GLN A 122 -17.74 -20.41 24.92
N PRO A 123 -18.52 -21.43 25.29
CA PRO A 123 -18.75 -22.63 24.44
C PRO A 123 -19.25 -22.32 23.03
N ASN A 124 -20.11 -21.29 22.88
CA ASN A 124 -20.72 -20.95 21.59
C ASN A 124 -19.80 -20.15 20.67
N THR A 125 -18.70 -19.55 21.15
CA THR A 125 -17.83 -18.63 20.40
C THR A 125 -16.37 -18.99 20.49
N ALA A 126 -15.96 -19.93 21.34
CA ALA A 126 -14.54 -20.28 21.57
C ALA A 126 -13.79 -20.63 20.27
N VAL A 127 -14.37 -21.52 19.45
CA VAL A 127 -13.75 -21.98 18.19
C VAL A 127 -13.60 -20.81 17.22
N PHE A 128 -14.64 -19.99 17.05
CA PHE A 128 -14.59 -18.81 16.20
C PHE A 128 -13.53 -17.81 16.68
N SER A 129 -13.54 -17.51 17.99
CA SER A 129 -12.60 -16.56 18.61
C SER A 129 -11.14 -17.02 18.44
N GLN A 130 -10.88 -18.32 18.65
CA GLN A 130 -9.54 -18.89 18.47
C GLN A 130 -9.09 -18.84 17.00
N ASN A 131 -9.98 -19.13 16.05
CA ASN A 131 -9.68 -19.04 14.62
C ASN A 131 -9.32 -17.61 14.19
N ILE A 132 -10.08 -16.62 14.68
CA ILE A 132 -9.78 -15.20 14.41
C ILE A 132 -8.45 -14.80 15.05
N HIS A 133 -8.19 -15.18 16.30
CA HIS A 133 -6.91 -14.91 16.96
C HIS A 133 -5.73 -15.48 16.18
N ASN A 134 -5.82 -16.73 15.72
CA ASN A 134 -4.77 -17.38 14.94
C ASN A 134 -4.57 -16.71 13.57
N ALA A 135 -5.66 -16.27 12.91
CA ALA A 135 -5.56 -15.54 11.65
C ALA A 135 -4.84 -14.19 11.83
N PHE A 136 -5.19 -13.43 12.88
CA PHE A 136 -4.49 -12.21 13.26
C PHE A 136 -3.01 -12.47 13.56
N ALA A 137 -2.72 -13.51 14.37
CA ALA A 137 -1.35 -13.89 14.70
C ALA A 137 -0.54 -14.24 13.44
N THR A 138 -1.14 -14.95 12.49
CA THR A 138 -0.49 -15.30 11.23
C THR A 138 -0.12 -14.06 10.40
N ILE A 139 -1.01 -13.07 10.32
CA ILE A 139 -0.76 -11.83 9.56
C ILE A 139 0.31 -10.96 10.26
N ILE A 140 0.21 -10.82 11.58
CA ILE A 140 1.03 -9.85 12.32
C ILE A 140 2.39 -10.42 12.71
N ASN A 141 2.48 -11.73 13.03
CA ASN A 141 3.75 -12.38 13.36
C ASN A 141 4.60 -12.74 12.14
N PHE A 142 4.20 -12.30 10.97
CA PHE A 142 5.04 -12.43 9.78
C PHE A 142 6.35 -11.66 9.98
N THR A 143 7.23 -12.27 10.70
CA THR A 143 8.53 -11.89 11.23
C THR A 143 8.72 -10.38 11.45
N PRO A 144 8.78 -9.87 12.68
CA PRO A 144 8.98 -8.43 12.97
C PRO A 144 10.15 -7.81 12.21
N ARG A 145 11.20 -8.61 11.94
CA ARG A 145 12.34 -8.19 11.10
C ARG A 145 11.94 -7.86 9.67
N PHE A 146 11.05 -8.68 9.07
CA PHE A 146 10.59 -8.45 7.69
C PHE A 146 9.75 -7.18 7.60
N ILE A 147 8.85 -6.96 8.58
CA ILE A 147 8.01 -5.76 8.63
C ILE A 147 8.86 -4.51 8.85
N ILE A 148 9.78 -4.53 9.81
CA ILE A 148 10.70 -3.39 10.07
C ILE A 148 11.57 -3.14 8.83
N GLY A 149 12.13 -4.19 8.23
CA GLY A 149 12.93 -4.07 7.01
C GLY A 149 12.15 -3.47 5.85
N SER A 150 10.92 -3.92 5.61
CA SER A 150 10.05 -3.41 4.54
C SER A 150 9.63 -1.95 4.79
N LEU A 151 9.34 -1.58 6.04
CA LEU A 151 9.01 -0.20 6.38
C LEU A 151 10.21 0.75 6.23
N LEU A 152 11.41 0.32 6.61
CA LEU A 152 12.63 1.10 6.41
C LEU A 152 12.94 1.25 4.92
N ALA A 153 12.86 0.16 4.15
CA ALA A 153 13.03 0.19 2.70
C ALA A 153 12.00 1.14 2.04
N TYR A 154 10.73 1.03 2.43
CA TYR A 154 9.67 1.94 2.00
C TYR A 154 10.02 3.40 2.30
N TYR A 155 10.37 3.71 3.53
CA TYR A 155 10.66 5.09 3.95
C TYR A 155 11.85 5.67 3.18
N ILE A 156 12.94 4.91 3.03
CA ILE A 156 14.12 5.32 2.29
C ILE A 156 13.80 5.51 0.80
N SER A 157 13.15 4.51 0.19
CA SER A 157 12.74 4.52 -1.22
C SER A 157 11.85 5.72 -1.55
N GLN A 158 10.81 5.95 -0.75
CA GLN A 158 9.88 7.07 -0.96
C GLN A 158 10.55 8.45 -0.75
N ARG A 159 11.45 8.57 0.23
CA ARG A 159 12.23 9.80 0.43
C ARG A 159 13.17 10.05 -0.73
N PHE A 160 13.78 8.99 -1.27
CA PHE A 160 14.66 9.06 -2.42
C PHE A 160 13.87 9.41 -3.69
N ASP A 161 12.72 8.79 -3.91
CA ASP A 161 11.85 9.07 -5.05
C ASP A 161 11.45 10.55 -5.11
N VAL A 162 10.92 11.10 -4.02
CA VAL A 162 10.58 12.52 -3.91
C VAL A 162 11.81 13.42 -4.14
N TRP A 163 12.97 13.03 -3.66
CA TRP A 163 14.21 13.77 -3.89
C TRP A 163 14.62 13.72 -5.37
N ALA A 164 14.63 12.53 -5.97
CA ALA A 164 15.01 12.29 -7.37
C ALA A 164 14.07 13.04 -8.33
N PHE A 165 12.75 12.96 -8.09
CA PHE A 165 11.74 13.71 -8.85
C PHE A 165 12.08 15.20 -8.89
N HIS A 166 12.35 15.82 -7.75
CA HIS A 166 12.67 17.24 -7.69
C HIS A 166 14.06 17.60 -8.23
N ALA A 167 15.04 16.68 -8.13
CA ALA A 167 16.35 16.86 -8.75
C ALA A 167 16.25 16.88 -10.28
N ILE A 168 15.45 15.98 -10.85
CA ILE A 168 15.19 15.94 -12.30
C ILE A 168 14.36 17.15 -12.72
N LYS A 169 13.31 17.52 -11.97
CA LYS A 169 12.49 18.71 -12.22
C LYS A 169 13.35 19.99 -12.30
N LYS A 170 14.34 20.14 -11.42
CA LYS A 170 15.26 21.27 -11.42
C LYS A 170 16.09 21.36 -12.71
N LYS A 171 16.41 20.21 -13.33
CA LYS A 171 17.17 20.17 -14.60
C LYS A 171 16.29 20.29 -15.83
N THR A 172 15.08 19.73 -15.82
CA THR A 172 14.18 19.65 -16.99
C THR A 172 13.11 20.74 -17.04
N GLY A 173 12.96 21.53 -15.96
CA GLY A 173 11.89 22.51 -15.81
C GLY A 173 10.51 21.87 -15.76
N GLU A 174 9.49 22.55 -16.28
CA GLU A 174 8.09 22.04 -16.32
C GLU A 174 7.86 21.04 -17.46
N LYS A 175 8.84 20.84 -18.35
CA LYS A 175 8.75 19.90 -19.46
C LYS A 175 9.06 18.47 -18.99
N HIS A 176 8.50 17.48 -19.73
CA HIS A 176 8.80 16.05 -19.53
C HIS A 176 8.39 15.44 -18.19
N LEU A 177 7.14 15.73 -17.74
CA LEU A 177 6.56 15.17 -16.51
C LEU A 177 6.66 13.62 -16.48
N TRP A 178 6.33 12.96 -17.60
CA TRP A 178 6.42 11.51 -17.73
C TRP A 178 7.84 10.98 -17.44
N LEU A 179 8.87 11.66 -17.96
CA LEU A 179 10.27 11.27 -17.72
C LEU A 179 10.65 11.42 -16.25
N ARG A 180 10.21 12.49 -15.59
CA ARG A 180 10.48 12.71 -14.16
C ARG A 180 9.89 11.61 -13.30
N ASN A 181 8.61 11.30 -13.50
CA ASN A 181 7.89 10.29 -12.72
C ASN A 181 8.52 8.91 -12.92
N ASN A 182 8.72 8.49 -14.16
CA ASN A 182 9.27 7.17 -14.42
C ASN A 182 10.74 7.05 -13.97
N ALA A 183 11.58 8.06 -14.22
CA ALA A 183 12.99 8.01 -13.84
C ALA A 183 13.18 8.06 -12.32
N SER A 184 12.36 8.83 -11.56
CA SER A 184 12.44 8.85 -10.10
C SER A 184 12.00 7.52 -9.51
N THR A 185 10.87 6.98 -9.96
CA THR A 185 10.36 5.68 -9.51
C THR A 185 11.30 4.54 -9.82
N MET A 186 11.84 4.45 -11.06
CA MET A 186 12.81 3.42 -11.43
C MET A 186 14.12 3.50 -10.66
N SER A 187 14.54 4.68 -10.24
CA SER A 187 15.78 4.85 -9.48
C SER A 187 15.61 4.60 -7.98
N SER A 188 14.37 4.58 -7.46
CA SER A 188 14.06 4.39 -6.04
C SER A 188 13.68 2.94 -5.68
N GLN A 189 13.43 2.09 -6.67
CA GLN A 189 13.14 0.66 -6.50
C GLN A 189 14.40 -0.19 -6.64
#